data_f7ab41bb247d0773913790439e468ef7
#
_entry.id   f7ab41bb247d0773913790439e468ef7
#
_cell.length_a   1.000
_cell.length_b   1.000
_cell.length_c   1.000
_cell.angle_alpha   90.00
_cell.angle_beta   90.00
_cell.angle_gamma   90.00
#
_symmetry.space_group_name_H-M   'P 1'
#
loop_
_entity.id
_entity.type
_entity.pdbx_description
1 polymer ?
#
loop_
_entity_poly.entity_id
_entity_poly.type
_entity_poly.pdbx_seq_one_letter_code
_entity_poly.pdbx_strand_id
1 'polypeptide(L)'
;NLDEGDELSWVEITDGNRNLIVATHDGMSICFKESDARLIGRTARGVRAIQLAEGDYVVGFAVALEDTCLLTVSETGYGRKSNFDDYRVQSRAGKGLINYHTETYGKVAMIAPVREDQDIIMISQEGIVIRTPVDQISAFKRPAKGVRVMRTTDEDKVVTLSVVEHMEPAVSYTHLRAHETRGNLV
;
A
#
# COMPACT_ATOMS: atom_id res chain seq x y z
N ASN A 1 -7.14 -13.44 -21.63
CA ASN A 1 -8.48 -12.93 -21.93
C ASN A 1 -9.10 -12.41 -20.64
N LEU A 2 -9.73 -11.24 -20.70
CA LEU A 2 -10.60 -10.68 -19.65
C LEU A 2 -12.04 -11.01 -19.97
N ASP A 3 -12.86 -11.25 -18.96
CA ASP A 3 -14.32 -11.36 -19.12
C ASP A 3 -14.93 -9.94 -19.21
N GLU A 4 -16.16 -9.83 -19.66
CA GLU A 4 -16.85 -8.53 -19.73
C GLU A 4 -16.99 -7.93 -18.33
N GLY A 5 -16.54 -6.69 -18.15
CA GLY A 5 -16.50 -6.01 -16.86
C GLY A 5 -15.24 -6.24 -16.03
N ASP A 6 -14.31 -7.11 -16.46
CA ASP A 6 -13.03 -7.29 -15.79
C ASP A 6 -12.00 -6.23 -16.21
N GLU A 7 -11.15 -5.84 -15.29
CA GLU A 7 -10.07 -4.86 -15.49
C GLU A 7 -8.71 -5.42 -15.11
N LEU A 8 -7.67 -5.01 -15.84
CA LEU A 8 -6.27 -5.26 -15.47
C LEU A 8 -5.82 -4.19 -14.47
N SER A 9 -5.72 -4.54 -13.19
CA SER A 9 -5.44 -3.59 -12.11
C SER A 9 -3.96 -3.52 -11.73
N TRP A 10 -3.26 -4.66 -11.68
CA TRP A 10 -1.84 -4.71 -11.27
C TRP A 10 -1.04 -5.64 -12.17
N VAL A 11 0.22 -5.28 -12.39
CA VAL A 11 1.22 -6.10 -13.10
C VAL A 11 2.54 -6.00 -12.34
N GLU A 12 3.11 -7.15 -11.99
CA GLU A 12 4.39 -7.25 -11.31
C GLU A 12 5.29 -8.28 -12.00
N ILE A 13 6.59 -8.02 -11.99
CA ILE A 13 7.60 -8.96 -12.45
C ILE A 13 8.15 -9.68 -11.25
N THR A 14 8.14 -11.02 -11.29
CA THR A 14 8.58 -11.88 -10.20
C THR A 14 9.63 -12.89 -10.69
N ASP A 15 10.31 -13.56 -9.76
CA ASP A 15 11.33 -14.58 -10.05
C ASP A 15 10.81 -16.03 -10.01
N GLY A 16 9.51 -16.22 -9.77
CA GLY A 16 8.87 -17.54 -9.70
C GLY A 16 8.87 -18.17 -8.30
N ASN A 17 9.51 -17.55 -7.30
CA ASN A 17 9.72 -18.14 -5.97
C ASN A 17 9.14 -17.31 -4.82
N ARG A 18 8.32 -16.33 -5.11
CA ARG A 18 7.81 -15.39 -4.11
C ARG A 18 6.47 -15.83 -3.49
N ASN A 19 6.14 -15.27 -2.35
CA ASN A 19 4.79 -15.29 -1.82
C ASN A 19 4.04 -14.07 -2.34
N LEU A 20 2.80 -14.30 -2.74
CA LEU A 20 1.90 -13.27 -3.28
C LEU A 20 0.79 -13.02 -2.28
N ILE A 21 0.46 -11.75 -2.06
CA ILE A 21 -0.66 -11.34 -1.21
C ILE A 21 -1.68 -10.59 -2.05
N VAL A 22 -2.94 -10.98 -1.91
CA VAL A 22 -4.10 -10.27 -2.46
C VAL A 22 -4.97 -9.85 -1.29
N ALA A 23 -5.41 -8.59 -1.27
CA ALA A 23 -6.33 -8.09 -0.25
C ALA A 23 -7.60 -7.50 -0.86
N THR A 24 -8.68 -7.53 -0.09
CA THR A 24 -10.00 -7.09 -0.52
C THR A 24 -10.47 -5.86 0.26
N HIS A 25 -11.40 -5.14 -0.32
CA HIS A 25 -12.05 -3.97 0.26
C HIS A 25 -12.72 -4.29 1.61
N ASP A 26 -13.32 -5.47 1.75
CA ASP A 26 -13.93 -5.94 2.98
C ASP A 26 -12.93 -6.43 4.03
N GLY A 27 -11.63 -6.23 3.77
CA GLY A 27 -10.58 -6.47 4.75
C GLY A 27 -10.10 -7.91 4.85
N MET A 28 -10.40 -8.75 3.86
CA MET A 28 -9.81 -10.08 3.76
C MET A 28 -8.47 -10.03 3.03
N SER A 29 -7.60 -11.00 3.28
CA SER A 29 -6.38 -11.20 2.51
C SER A 29 -6.02 -12.66 2.40
N ILE A 30 -5.38 -13.02 1.32
CA ILE A 30 -4.82 -14.35 1.11
C ILE A 30 -3.35 -14.24 0.69
N CYS A 31 -2.52 -15.06 1.33
CA CYS A 31 -1.11 -15.21 0.96
C CYS A 31 -0.92 -16.61 0.40
N PHE A 32 -0.34 -16.75 -0.78
CA PHE A 32 -0.07 -18.02 -1.43
C PHE A 32 1.26 -17.99 -2.19
N LYS A 33 1.80 -19.15 -2.50
CA LYS A 33 3.05 -19.24 -3.27
C LYS A 33 2.80 -18.88 -4.73
N GLU A 34 3.72 -18.13 -5.32
CA GLU A 34 3.69 -17.81 -6.73
C GLU A 34 3.60 -19.07 -7.61
N SER A 35 4.27 -20.15 -7.23
CA SER A 35 4.21 -21.43 -7.93
C SER A 35 2.80 -22.03 -8.01
N ASP A 36 1.87 -21.62 -7.15
CA ASP A 36 0.47 -22.04 -7.21
C ASP A 36 -0.28 -21.34 -8.36
N ALA A 37 0.24 -20.21 -8.85
CA ALA A 37 -0.22 -19.53 -10.04
C ALA A 37 0.54 -20.09 -11.25
N ARG A 38 0.01 -21.19 -11.81
CA ARG A 38 0.65 -21.88 -12.94
C ARG A 38 0.93 -20.95 -14.13
N LEU A 39 2.00 -21.21 -14.85
CA LEU A 39 2.25 -20.58 -16.14
C LEU A 39 1.13 -20.91 -17.12
N ILE A 40 0.54 -19.89 -17.72
CA ILE A 40 -0.58 -20.01 -18.64
C ILE A 40 -0.28 -19.30 -19.96
N GLY A 41 -0.86 -19.82 -21.06
CA GLY A 41 -0.70 -19.24 -22.39
C GLY A 41 -1.54 -17.96 -22.58
N ARG A 42 -1.30 -17.26 -23.69
CA ARG A 42 -1.93 -15.97 -24.03
C ARG A 42 -3.46 -15.99 -24.10
N THR A 43 -4.06 -17.14 -24.36
CA THR A 43 -5.51 -17.30 -24.53
C THR A 43 -6.22 -17.77 -23.25
N ALA A 44 -5.47 -18.02 -22.18
CA ALA A 44 -6.05 -18.47 -20.91
C ALA A 44 -6.65 -17.32 -20.12
N ARG A 45 -7.65 -17.65 -19.28
CA ARG A 45 -8.36 -16.69 -18.42
C ARG A 45 -7.68 -16.42 -17.07
N GLY A 46 -6.57 -17.06 -16.78
CA GLY A 46 -5.91 -16.95 -15.49
C GLY A 46 -6.43 -17.94 -14.44
N VAL A 47 -6.12 -17.68 -13.18
CA VAL A 47 -6.50 -18.51 -12.04
C VAL A 47 -7.05 -17.64 -10.93
N ARG A 48 -8.04 -18.13 -10.21
CA ARG A 48 -8.60 -17.43 -9.06
C ARG A 48 -7.57 -17.32 -7.93
N ALA A 49 -7.33 -16.13 -7.44
CA ALA A 49 -6.45 -15.87 -6.28
C ALA A 49 -7.23 -16.02 -4.96
N ILE A 50 -8.34 -15.32 -4.80
CA ILE A 50 -9.16 -15.26 -3.58
C ILE A 50 -10.64 -15.50 -3.92
N GLN A 51 -11.39 -16.03 -2.97
CA GLN A 51 -12.85 -16.10 -3.06
C GLN A 51 -13.43 -14.81 -2.45
N LEU A 52 -14.05 -13.99 -3.30
CA LEU A 52 -14.74 -12.76 -2.89
C LEU A 52 -16.11 -13.05 -2.28
N ALA A 53 -16.52 -12.25 -1.29
CA ALA A 53 -17.90 -12.15 -0.85
C ALA A 53 -18.73 -11.34 -1.87
N GLU A 54 -20.05 -11.35 -1.72
CA GLU A 54 -20.93 -10.56 -2.55
C GLU A 54 -20.66 -9.06 -2.35
N GLY A 55 -20.42 -8.33 -3.44
CA GLY A 55 -20.10 -6.91 -3.42
C GLY A 55 -18.67 -6.56 -3.01
N ASP A 56 -17.84 -7.55 -2.62
CA ASP A 56 -16.42 -7.32 -2.29
C ASP A 56 -15.55 -7.33 -3.55
N TYR A 57 -14.43 -6.62 -3.53
CA TYR A 57 -13.49 -6.55 -4.64
C TYR A 57 -12.04 -6.46 -4.14
N VAL A 58 -11.11 -6.77 -5.02
CA VAL A 58 -9.67 -6.69 -4.72
C VAL A 58 -9.23 -5.23 -4.73
N VAL A 59 -8.51 -4.81 -3.68
CA VAL A 59 -7.98 -3.44 -3.52
C VAL A 59 -6.46 -3.39 -3.60
N GLY A 60 -5.80 -4.53 -3.71
CA GLY A 60 -4.35 -4.54 -3.85
C GLY A 60 -3.77 -5.94 -4.01
N PHE A 61 -2.63 -5.94 -4.67
CA PHE A 61 -1.76 -7.08 -4.89
C PHE A 61 -0.34 -6.71 -4.46
N ALA A 62 0.34 -7.58 -3.74
CA ALA A 62 1.70 -7.36 -3.27
C ALA A 62 2.54 -8.62 -3.42
N VAL A 63 3.79 -8.44 -3.80
CA VAL A 63 4.83 -9.47 -3.78
C VAL A 63 5.62 -9.31 -2.48
N ALA A 64 5.76 -10.39 -1.71
CA ALA A 64 6.58 -10.40 -0.51
C ALA A 64 8.06 -10.39 -0.90
N LEU A 65 8.71 -9.26 -0.72
CA LEU A 65 10.13 -9.06 -0.93
C LEU A 65 10.87 -8.99 0.40
N GLU A 66 12.15 -9.30 0.38
CA GLU A 66 13.04 -9.11 1.54
C GLU A 66 13.07 -7.62 1.93
N ASP A 67 13.21 -7.34 3.21
CA ASP A 67 13.27 -5.98 3.79
C ASP A 67 12.03 -5.11 3.53
N THR A 68 10.89 -5.74 3.18
CA THR A 68 9.61 -5.04 3.01
C THR A 68 8.57 -5.47 4.04
N CYS A 69 7.63 -4.57 4.31
CA CYS A 69 6.42 -4.82 5.08
C CYS A 69 5.18 -4.58 4.21
N LEU A 70 4.06 -5.19 4.55
CA LEU A 70 2.79 -4.86 3.93
C LEU A 70 2.15 -3.67 4.63
N LEU A 71 2.05 -2.55 3.94
CA LEU A 71 1.24 -1.41 4.35
C LEU A 71 -0.22 -1.69 3.98
N THR A 72 -1.13 -1.51 4.94
CA THR A 72 -2.59 -1.53 4.72
C THR A 72 -3.14 -0.18 5.12
N VAL A 73 -3.90 0.47 4.25
CA VAL A 73 -4.54 1.77 4.50
C VAL A 73 -6.05 1.64 4.33
N SER A 74 -6.81 2.20 5.27
CA SER A 74 -8.28 2.26 5.19
C SER A 74 -8.75 3.54 4.53
N GLU A 75 -9.97 3.53 3.99
CA GLU A 75 -10.65 4.72 3.44
C GLU A 75 -10.73 5.87 4.46
N THR A 76 -10.79 5.56 5.75
CA THR A 76 -10.85 6.54 6.85
C THR A 76 -9.48 7.10 7.25
N GLY A 77 -8.42 6.80 6.48
CA GLY A 77 -7.08 7.35 6.68
C GLY A 77 -6.26 6.71 7.79
N TYR A 78 -6.66 5.55 8.31
CA TYR A 78 -5.81 4.76 9.19
C TYR A 78 -4.93 3.80 8.40
N GLY A 79 -3.69 3.62 8.86
CA GLY A 79 -2.74 2.73 8.20
C GLY A 79 -1.83 2.03 9.20
N ARG A 80 -1.31 0.90 8.80
CA ARG A 80 -0.30 0.13 9.54
C ARG A 80 0.61 -0.65 8.61
N LYS A 81 1.83 -0.85 9.05
CA LYS A 81 2.73 -1.86 8.48
C LYS A 81 2.51 -3.19 9.19
N SER A 82 2.63 -4.30 8.48
CA SER A 82 2.67 -5.65 9.06
C SER A 82 3.76 -6.45 8.37
N ASN A 83 4.46 -7.28 9.13
CA ASN A 83 5.43 -8.19 8.54
C ASN A 83 4.72 -9.20 7.64
N PHE A 84 5.33 -9.57 6.52
CA PHE A 84 4.80 -10.61 5.64
C PHE A 84 4.67 -11.97 6.35
N ASP A 85 5.48 -12.26 7.36
CA ASP A 85 5.39 -13.48 8.19
C ASP A 85 4.10 -13.58 9.00
N ASP A 86 3.41 -12.47 9.23
CA ASP A 86 2.09 -12.46 9.85
C ASP A 86 0.99 -13.04 8.93
N TYR A 87 1.29 -13.25 7.65
CA TYR A 87 0.37 -13.75 6.64
C TYR A 87 0.67 -15.21 6.31
N ARG A 88 -0.02 -16.11 6.99
CA ARG A 88 0.15 -17.56 6.74
C ARG A 88 -0.08 -17.90 5.28
N VAL A 89 0.89 -18.59 4.67
CA VAL A 89 0.76 -19.13 3.32
C VAL A 89 -0.35 -20.18 3.27
N GLN A 90 -1.24 -20.07 2.30
CA GLN A 90 -2.41 -20.91 2.09
C GLN A 90 -2.48 -21.34 0.61
N SER A 91 -3.32 -22.30 0.29
CA SER A 91 -3.71 -22.55 -1.09
C SER A 91 -4.55 -21.37 -1.61
N ARG A 92 -4.30 -20.95 -2.85
CA ARG A 92 -5.10 -19.90 -3.51
C ARG A 92 -6.60 -20.28 -3.62
N ALA A 93 -7.44 -19.34 -4.00
CA ALA A 93 -8.89 -19.48 -4.17
C ALA A 93 -9.69 -19.76 -2.88
N GLY A 94 -9.06 -19.66 -1.70
CA GLY A 94 -9.76 -19.67 -0.42
C GLY A 94 -10.36 -18.31 -0.05
N LYS A 95 -11.09 -18.26 1.08
CA LYS A 95 -11.65 -17.02 1.65
C LYS A 95 -10.56 -16.10 2.22
N GLY A 96 -9.36 -16.61 2.48
CA GLY A 96 -8.28 -15.88 3.11
C GLY A 96 -8.43 -15.73 4.62
N LEU A 97 -7.75 -14.74 5.18
CA LEU A 97 -7.73 -14.38 6.60
C LEU A 97 -8.13 -12.91 6.74
N ILE A 98 -8.66 -12.55 7.90
CA ILE A 98 -8.95 -11.15 8.21
C ILE A 98 -7.62 -10.37 8.22
N ASN A 99 -7.47 -9.44 7.31
CA ASN A 99 -6.39 -8.46 7.28
C ASN A 99 -6.74 -7.23 8.11
N TYR A 100 -7.99 -6.77 8.03
CA TYR A 100 -8.44 -5.53 8.67
C TYR A 100 -9.89 -5.65 9.13
N HIS A 101 -10.22 -5.11 10.32
CA HIS A 101 -11.59 -5.09 10.83
C HIS A 101 -12.36 -3.90 10.27
N THR A 102 -12.95 -4.07 9.09
CA THR A 102 -13.61 -3.00 8.35
C THR A 102 -14.88 -2.48 9.00
N GLU A 103 -15.60 -3.29 9.76
CA GLU A 103 -16.79 -2.87 10.51
C GLU A 103 -16.48 -1.81 11.56
N THR A 104 -15.25 -1.85 12.11
CA THR A 104 -14.83 -0.94 13.19
C THR A 104 -13.98 0.22 12.67
N TYR A 105 -13.20 0.00 11.62
CA TYR A 105 -12.12 0.93 11.24
C TYR A 105 -12.27 1.48 9.81
N GLY A 106 -13.38 1.17 9.14
CA GLY A 106 -13.62 1.52 7.74
C GLY A 106 -13.04 0.51 6.76
N LYS A 107 -13.50 0.56 5.52
CA LYS A 107 -13.08 -0.35 4.45
C LYS A 107 -11.60 -0.13 4.10
N VAL A 108 -10.96 -1.16 3.55
CA VAL A 108 -9.59 -1.05 3.07
C VAL A 108 -9.56 -0.32 1.74
N ALA A 109 -8.81 0.78 1.67
CA ALA A 109 -8.62 1.52 0.43
C ALA A 109 -7.55 0.85 -0.44
N MET A 110 -6.41 0.47 0.16
CA MET A 110 -5.28 -0.11 -0.58
C MET A 110 -4.31 -0.86 0.32
N ILE A 111 -3.54 -1.77 -0.30
CA ILE A 111 -2.33 -2.35 0.27
C ILE A 111 -1.14 -2.07 -0.64
N ALA A 112 0.07 -1.98 -0.07
CA ALA A 112 1.30 -1.88 -0.83
C ALA A 112 2.48 -2.49 -0.06
N PRO A 113 3.45 -3.14 -0.74
CA PRO A 113 4.74 -3.47 -0.13
C PRO A 113 5.54 -2.18 0.04
N VAL A 114 6.14 -1.98 1.21
CA VAL A 114 6.90 -0.77 1.54
C VAL A 114 8.19 -1.11 2.29
N ARG A 115 9.23 -0.29 2.07
CA ARG A 115 10.46 -0.28 2.88
C ARG A 115 10.48 0.92 3.82
N GLU A 116 11.28 0.84 4.88
CA GLU A 116 11.41 1.93 5.87
C GLU A 116 12.00 3.23 5.27
N ASP A 117 12.80 3.10 4.21
CA ASP A 117 13.48 4.20 3.53
C ASP A 117 12.66 4.86 2.42
N GLN A 118 11.38 4.54 2.31
CA GLN A 118 10.48 5.08 1.30
C GLN A 118 9.47 6.06 1.90
N ASP A 119 8.79 6.78 1.03
CA ASP A 119 7.63 7.60 1.34
C ASP A 119 6.39 7.04 0.67
N ILE A 120 5.24 7.38 1.20
CA ILE A 120 3.95 7.17 0.55
C ILE A 120 3.31 8.51 0.20
N ILE A 121 2.68 8.56 -0.95
CA ILE A 121 1.79 9.65 -1.35
C ILE A 121 0.36 9.09 -1.33
N MET A 122 -0.52 9.74 -0.58
CA MET A 122 -1.93 9.37 -0.52
C MET A 122 -2.79 10.52 -1.03
N ILE A 123 -3.86 10.16 -1.73
CA ILE A 123 -4.81 11.11 -2.31
C ILE A 123 -6.21 10.73 -1.81
N SER A 124 -6.95 11.74 -1.36
CA SER A 124 -8.34 11.56 -0.99
C SER A 124 -9.30 11.88 -2.14
N GLN A 125 -10.57 11.53 -1.98
CA GLN A 125 -11.62 11.78 -2.94
C GLN A 125 -11.82 13.30 -3.19
N GLU A 126 -11.63 14.13 -2.17
CA GLU A 126 -11.69 15.59 -2.27
C GLU A 126 -10.41 16.21 -2.87
N GLY A 127 -9.42 15.39 -3.26
CA GLY A 127 -8.18 15.83 -3.88
C GLY A 127 -7.11 16.31 -2.89
N ILE A 128 -7.25 16.01 -1.60
CA ILE A 128 -6.19 16.27 -0.62
C ILE A 128 -5.05 15.28 -0.87
N VAL A 129 -3.83 15.81 -1.01
CA VAL A 129 -2.62 15.03 -1.24
C VAL A 129 -1.70 15.18 -0.05
N ILE A 130 -1.25 14.07 0.51
CA ILE A 130 -0.22 14.05 1.57
C ILE A 130 0.93 13.15 1.17
N ARG A 131 2.11 13.48 1.67
CA ARG A 131 3.31 12.65 1.60
C ARG A 131 3.78 12.36 3.01
N THR A 132 4.01 11.09 3.32
CA THR A 132 4.39 10.61 4.65
C THR A 132 5.53 9.61 4.53
N PRO A 133 6.64 9.78 5.27
CA PRO A 133 7.69 8.77 5.37
C PRO A 133 7.14 7.48 5.98
N VAL A 134 7.55 6.35 5.41
CA VAL A 134 7.10 5.01 5.86
C VAL A 134 7.56 4.69 7.28
N ASP A 135 8.74 5.19 7.69
CA ASP A 135 9.28 5.00 9.04
C ASP A 135 8.39 5.58 10.15
N GLN A 136 7.57 6.60 9.83
CA GLN A 136 6.62 7.21 10.77
C GLN A 136 5.35 6.38 10.96
N ILE A 137 5.13 5.36 10.14
CA ILE A 137 3.97 4.47 10.25
C ILE A 137 4.35 3.28 11.12
N SER A 138 3.68 3.14 12.25
CA SER A 138 3.98 2.06 13.20
C SER A 138 3.62 0.68 12.63
N ALA A 139 4.44 -0.30 13.01
CA ALA A 139 4.20 -1.70 12.67
C ALA A 139 3.30 -2.36 13.71
N PHE A 140 2.30 -3.11 13.25
CA PHE A 140 1.35 -3.85 14.07
C PHE A 140 1.05 -5.21 13.44
N LYS A 141 0.72 -6.19 14.27
CA LYS A 141 0.17 -7.45 13.80
C LYS A 141 -1.25 -7.27 13.24
N ARG A 142 -1.65 -8.17 12.34
CA ARG A 142 -3.06 -8.27 11.90
C ARG A 142 -3.97 -8.60 13.09
N PRO A 143 -5.18 -8.14 13.12
CA PRO A 143 -5.86 -7.15 12.27
C PRO A 143 -6.00 -5.77 12.94
N ALA A 144 -4.92 -5.25 13.54
CA ALA A 144 -4.94 -3.98 14.27
C ALA A 144 -5.37 -2.79 13.37
N LYS A 145 -5.92 -1.76 14.00
CA LYS A 145 -6.34 -0.50 13.35
C LYS A 145 -5.15 0.26 12.75
N GLY A 146 -4.02 0.28 13.45
CA GLY A 146 -2.88 1.10 13.11
C GLY A 146 -2.98 2.53 13.61
N VAL A 147 -2.23 3.43 12.96
CA VAL A 147 -2.16 4.86 13.26
C VAL A 147 -2.92 5.67 12.23
N ARG A 148 -3.27 6.90 12.57
CA ARG A 148 -3.86 7.83 11.61
C ARG A 148 -2.76 8.39 10.72
N VAL A 149 -2.74 7.97 9.46
CA VAL A 149 -1.78 8.40 8.45
C VAL A 149 -2.29 9.64 7.71
N MET A 150 -3.59 9.68 7.40
CA MET A 150 -4.24 10.82 6.78
C MET A 150 -5.47 11.23 7.59
N ARG A 151 -5.70 12.52 7.73
CA ARG A 151 -6.96 13.04 8.31
C ARG A 151 -7.96 13.26 7.19
N THR A 152 -9.04 12.53 7.23
CA THR A 152 -10.20 12.68 6.34
C THR A 152 -11.38 13.23 7.12
N THR A 153 -12.27 13.95 6.47
CA THR A 153 -13.60 14.29 7.01
C THR A 153 -14.50 13.05 6.92
N ASP A 154 -15.71 13.11 7.48
CA ASP A 154 -16.65 11.98 7.41
C ASP A 154 -17.15 11.70 5.98
N GLU A 155 -17.08 12.71 5.10
CA GLU A 155 -17.49 12.62 3.69
C GLU A 155 -16.32 12.30 2.75
N ASP A 156 -15.07 12.47 3.21
CA ASP A 156 -13.87 12.25 2.42
C ASP A 156 -13.26 10.87 2.69
N LYS A 157 -12.66 10.28 1.67
CA LYS A 157 -12.07 8.94 1.71
C LYS A 157 -10.71 8.91 1.03
N VAL A 158 -9.79 8.12 1.56
CA VAL A 158 -8.57 7.79 0.83
C VAL A 158 -8.94 6.93 -0.38
N VAL A 159 -8.52 7.35 -1.57
CA VAL A 159 -8.84 6.65 -2.82
C VAL A 159 -7.64 6.01 -3.49
N THR A 160 -6.43 6.54 -3.26
CA THR A 160 -5.22 5.96 -3.85
C THR A 160 -3.99 6.21 -2.99
N LEU A 161 -3.01 5.34 -3.17
CA LEU A 161 -1.70 5.39 -2.52
C LEU A 161 -0.64 5.00 -3.54
N SER A 162 0.47 5.73 -3.56
CA SER A 162 1.68 5.41 -4.31
C SER A 162 2.88 5.38 -3.39
N VAL A 163 3.74 4.40 -3.57
CA VAL A 163 5.03 4.31 -2.88
C VAL A 163 6.08 5.01 -3.74
N VAL A 164 6.88 5.86 -3.13
CA VAL A 164 7.93 6.63 -3.80
C VAL A 164 9.22 6.57 -2.99
N GLU A 165 10.34 6.75 -3.65
CA GLU A 165 11.63 6.85 -2.95
C GLU A 165 11.66 8.13 -2.09
N HIS A 166 12.28 8.02 -0.91
CA HIS A 166 12.47 9.17 -0.04
C HIS A 166 13.39 10.18 -0.72
N MET A 167 12.93 11.40 -0.85
CA MET A 167 13.75 12.52 -1.34
C MET A 167 13.99 13.46 -0.17
N GLU A 168 15.24 13.57 0.26
CA GLU A 168 15.62 14.65 1.16
C GLU A 168 15.33 15.99 0.46
N PRO A 169 14.69 16.96 1.15
CA PRO A 169 14.53 18.29 0.57
C PRO A 169 15.93 18.85 0.26
N ALA A 170 16.16 19.25 -0.99
CA ALA A 170 17.40 19.91 -1.37
C ALA A 170 17.57 21.16 -0.50
N VAL A 171 18.50 21.09 0.47
CA VAL A 171 18.79 22.22 1.36
C VAL A 171 19.60 23.23 0.54
N SER A 172 18.92 24.19 -0.06
CA SER A 172 19.55 25.33 -0.70
C SER A 172 20.09 26.26 0.41
N TYR A 173 21.36 26.08 0.77
CA TYR A 173 22.07 27.05 1.59
C TYR A 173 22.41 28.28 0.75
N THR A 174 21.47 29.19 0.58
CA THR A 174 21.79 30.56 0.14
C THR A 174 22.35 31.31 1.34
N HIS A 175 23.64 31.17 1.58
CA HIS A 175 24.41 32.09 2.44
C HIS A 175 24.61 33.40 1.70
N LEU A 176 23.65 34.30 1.82
CA LEU A 176 23.88 35.72 1.54
C LEU A 176 24.75 36.27 2.69
N ARG A 177 26.07 36.23 2.52
CA ARG A 177 26.96 37.09 3.29
C ARG A 177 26.70 38.53 2.87
N ALA A 178 26.00 39.29 3.69
CA ALA A 178 25.98 40.73 3.61
C ALA A 178 27.39 41.21 4.00
N HIS A 179 28.16 41.69 3.01
CA HIS A 179 29.36 42.47 3.26
C HIS A 179 28.92 43.86 3.70
N GLU A 180 28.94 44.16 4.99
CA GLU A 180 28.95 45.54 5.47
C GLU A 180 30.30 46.17 5.12
N THR A 181 30.32 46.99 4.13
CA THR A 181 31.40 47.93 3.88
C THR A 181 31.19 49.15 4.80
N ARG A 182 31.90 49.18 5.93
CA ARG A 182 32.08 50.40 6.70
C ARG A 182 32.98 51.35 5.89
N GLY A 183 32.38 52.36 5.29
CA GLY A 183 33.09 53.52 4.75
C GLY A 183 33.50 54.43 5.91
N ASN A 184 34.80 54.53 6.15
CA ASN A 184 35.38 55.60 6.98
C ASN A 184 35.32 56.89 6.17
N LEU A 185 34.63 57.89 6.68
CA LEU A 185 34.77 59.30 6.27
C LEU A 185 35.73 59.98 7.30
N VAL A 186 36.81 60.49 6.76
CA VAL A 186 37.65 61.52 7.40
C VAL A 186 37.19 62.86 6.90
#